data_7b470b99f29e76d6d7ebe1d7e85cbbb6
#
_entry.id   7b470b99f29e76d6d7ebe1d7e85cbbb6
#
_cell.length_a   1.000
_cell.length_b   1.000
_cell.length_c   1.000
_cell.angle_alpha   90.00
_cell.angle_beta   90.00
_cell.angle_gamma   90.00
#
_symmetry.space_group_name_H-M   'P 1'
#
loop_
_entity.id
_entity.type
_entity.pdbx_description
1 polymer ?
#
loop_
_entity_poly.entity_id
_entity_poly.type
_entity_poly.pdbx_seq_one_letter_code
_entity_poly.pdbx_strand_id
1 'polypeptide(L)'
;MEEKLLAIADEVIALSASNEQIEVIAVHDQETDIRVYKGELESFTASESQGVGIRVVQDGRQGMAYAGSLDMEILKETLSEARDNATFGTFDEMLQIAEPDNVEPISLDLYNPALKEFATEDKIALAKELEEYIMKSDEIGRASCRERV
;
A
#
# COMPACT_ATOMS: atom_id res chain seq x y z
N MET A 1 -10.36 -7.44 -5.98
CA MET A 1 -9.29 -7.40 -4.95
C MET A 1 -9.72 -6.54 -3.77
N GLU A 2 -10.16 -5.33 -3.99
CA GLU A 2 -10.62 -4.40 -2.93
C GLU A 2 -11.64 -5.03 -1.97
N GLU A 3 -12.74 -5.59 -2.49
CA GLU A 3 -13.76 -6.28 -1.67
C GLU A 3 -13.16 -7.39 -0.78
N LYS A 4 -12.16 -8.11 -1.30
CA LYS A 4 -11.46 -9.14 -0.51
C LYS A 4 -10.65 -8.52 0.63
N LEU A 5 -9.95 -7.41 0.38
CA LEU A 5 -9.16 -6.72 1.40
C LEU A 5 -10.06 -6.13 2.48
N LEU A 6 -11.19 -5.52 2.10
CA LEU A 6 -12.18 -5.01 3.04
C LEU A 6 -12.78 -6.13 3.89
N ALA A 7 -13.17 -7.26 3.28
CA ALA A 7 -13.69 -8.40 4.03
C ALA A 7 -12.69 -8.94 5.08
N ILE A 8 -11.41 -9.02 4.71
CA ILE A 8 -10.34 -9.43 5.64
C ILE A 8 -10.20 -8.41 6.80
N ALA A 9 -10.23 -7.12 6.49
CA ALA A 9 -10.15 -6.08 7.51
C ALA A 9 -11.34 -6.17 8.48
N ASP A 10 -12.55 -6.35 7.95
CA ASP A 10 -13.77 -6.50 8.76
C ASP A 10 -13.71 -7.74 9.65
N GLU A 11 -13.21 -8.88 9.14
CA GLU A 11 -13.02 -10.10 9.93
C GLU A 11 -12.03 -9.89 11.09
N VAL A 12 -10.93 -9.17 10.86
CA VAL A 12 -9.97 -8.86 11.92
C VAL A 12 -10.58 -7.90 12.95
N ILE A 13 -11.27 -6.86 12.50
CA ILE A 13 -11.95 -5.88 13.39
C ILE A 13 -13.01 -6.58 14.24
N ALA A 14 -13.73 -7.56 13.69
CA ALA A 14 -14.72 -8.34 14.43
C ALA A 14 -14.13 -9.17 15.61
N LEU A 15 -12.80 -9.35 15.66
CA LEU A 15 -12.12 -10.00 16.76
C LEU A 15 -11.77 -9.04 17.92
N SER A 16 -12.20 -7.77 17.85
CA SER A 16 -11.92 -6.77 18.88
C SER A 16 -12.58 -7.12 20.21
N ALA A 17 -11.85 -6.90 21.31
CA ALA A 17 -12.37 -6.96 22.65
C ALA A 17 -13.10 -5.64 23.03
N SER A 18 -13.92 -5.68 24.09
CA SER A 18 -14.75 -4.53 24.48
C SER A 18 -13.98 -3.31 25.00
N ASN A 19 -12.70 -3.48 25.33
CA ASN A 19 -11.84 -2.45 25.90
C ASN A 19 -10.72 -2.01 24.96
N GLU A 20 -10.80 -2.36 23.68
CA GLU A 20 -9.80 -2.00 22.68
C GLU A 20 -10.44 -1.39 21.43
N GLN A 21 -9.67 -0.59 20.72
CA GLN A 21 -9.97 -0.14 19.38
C GLN A 21 -8.96 -0.76 18.41
N ILE A 22 -9.42 -1.23 17.25
CA ILE A 22 -8.56 -1.85 16.24
C ILE A 22 -8.68 -1.06 14.93
N GLU A 23 -7.53 -0.76 14.34
CA GLU A 23 -7.40 -0.25 12.98
C GLU A 23 -6.66 -1.28 12.14
N VAL A 24 -7.17 -1.54 10.95
CA VAL A 24 -6.59 -2.49 10.00
C VAL A 24 -6.30 -1.80 8.67
N ILE A 25 -5.10 -1.96 8.17
CA ILE A 25 -4.69 -1.53 6.84
C ILE A 25 -4.30 -2.78 6.04
N ALA A 26 -5.12 -3.14 5.06
CA ALA A 26 -4.83 -4.24 4.15
C ALA A 26 -4.41 -3.69 2.80
N VAL A 27 -3.27 -4.14 2.29
CA VAL A 27 -2.69 -3.66 1.03
C VAL A 27 -2.42 -4.81 0.08
N HIS A 28 -2.59 -4.53 -1.21
CA HIS A 28 -2.13 -5.36 -2.32
C HIS A 28 -1.62 -4.41 -3.39
N ASP A 29 -0.34 -4.51 -3.68
CA ASP A 29 0.36 -3.60 -4.57
C ASP A 29 1.01 -4.36 -5.73
N GLN A 30 0.96 -3.78 -6.92
CA GLN A 30 1.63 -4.25 -8.12
C GLN A 30 2.41 -3.09 -8.70
N GLU A 31 3.72 -3.24 -8.78
CA GLU A 31 4.63 -2.21 -9.28
C GLU A 31 5.39 -2.71 -10.50
N THR A 32 5.50 -1.86 -11.51
CA THR A 32 6.38 -2.06 -12.66
C THR A 32 7.34 -0.87 -12.75
N ASP A 33 8.63 -1.13 -12.65
CA ASP A 33 9.68 -0.13 -12.78
C ASP A 33 10.47 -0.41 -14.07
N ILE A 34 10.51 0.58 -14.96
CA ILE A 34 11.23 0.49 -16.24
C ILE A 34 12.22 1.63 -16.32
N ARG A 35 13.47 1.27 -16.58
CA ARG A 35 14.55 2.24 -16.77
C ARG A 35 15.16 2.08 -18.14
N VAL A 36 15.18 3.18 -18.87
CA VAL A 36 15.79 3.29 -20.20
C VAL A 36 17.01 4.20 -20.11
N TYR A 37 18.07 3.82 -20.81
CA TYR A 37 19.26 4.63 -20.93
C TYR A 37 19.86 4.51 -22.33
N LYS A 38 20.05 5.63 -23.01
CA LYS A 38 20.55 5.72 -24.40
C LYS A 38 19.73 4.91 -25.42
N GLY A 39 18.40 4.91 -25.26
CA GLY A 39 17.49 4.18 -26.13
C GLY A 39 17.37 2.70 -25.87
N GLU A 40 18.12 2.17 -24.89
CA GLU A 40 18.11 0.75 -24.54
C GLU A 40 17.48 0.54 -23.15
N LEU A 41 16.83 -0.62 -22.97
CA LEU A 41 16.31 -1.02 -21.68
C LEU A 41 17.47 -1.31 -20.72
N GLU A 42 17.63 -0.49 -19.67
CA GLU A 42 18.66 -0.67 -18.67
C GLU A 42 18.21 -1.63 -17.56
N SER A 43 17.00 -1.47 -17.07
CA SER A 43 16.40 -2.37 -16.09
C SER A 43 14.89 -2.48 -16.24
N PHE A 44 14.38 -3.64 -15.87
CA PHE A 44 12.96 -3.93 -15.76
C PHE A 44 12.72 -4.70 -14.47
N THR A 45 11.80 -4.21 -13.64
CA THR A 45 11.39 -4.89 -12.43
C THR A 45 9.86 -4.90 -12.37
N ALA A 46 9.29 -6.08 -12.18
CA ALA A 46 7.88 -6.23 -11.86
C ALA A 46 7.77 -6.92 -10.49
N SER A 47 7.03 -6.34 -9.58
CA SER A 47 6.82 -6.87 -8.24
C SER A 47 5.35 -6.84 -7.85
N GLU A 48 4.96 -7.80 -7.05
CA GLU A 48 3.64 -7.88 -6.41
C GLU A 48 3.86 -8.11 -4.92
N SER A 49 3.20 -7.30 -4.10
CA SER A 49 3.26 -7.42 -2.66
C SER A 49 1.87 -7.32 -2.04
N GLN A 50 1.70 -7.97 -0.91
CA GLN A 50 0.49 -7.87 -0.12
C GLN A 50 0.84 -7.89 1.35
N GLY A 51 -0.03 -7.33 2.18
CA GLY A 51 0.17 -7.36 3.62
C GLY A 51 -0.99 -6.73 4.37
N VAL A 52 -0.99 -6.97 5.67
CA VAL A 52 -1.93 -6.39 6.62
C VAL A 52 -1.16 -5.83 7.79
N GLY A 53 -1.40 -4.55 8.09
CA GLY A 53 -0.97 -3.90 9.31
C GLY A 53 -2.15 -3.81 10.28
N ILE A 54 -1.92 -4.13 11.54
CA ILE A 54 -2.92 -4.07 12.61
C ILE A 54 -2.40 -3.14 13.70
N ARG A 55 -3.21 -2.16 14.08
CA ARG A 55 -2.96 -1.28 15.20
C ARG A 55 -4.03 -1.50 16.26
N VAL A 56 -3.61 -1.76 17.48
CA VAL A 56 -4.48 -1.88 18.65
C VAL A 56 -4.24 -0.69 19.56
N VAL A 57 -5.33 -0.06 20.00
CA VAL A 57 -5.31 0.99 21.03
C VAL A 57 -6.10 0.47 22.22
N GLN A 58 -5.43 0.38 23.38
CA GLN A 58 -6.00 -0.12 24.62
C GLN A 58 -5.40 0.61 25.81
N ASP A 59 -6.23 1.05 26.75
CA ASP A 59 -5.82 1.73 27.99
C ASP A 59 -4.83 2.89 27.78
N GLY A 60 -5.07 3.71 26.74
CA GLY A 60 -4.21 4.85 26.39
C GLY A 60 -2.82 4.45 25.86
N ARG A 61 -2.68 3.22 25.38
CA ARG A 61 -1.43 2.70 24.77
C ARG A 61 -1.75 2.10 23.43
N GLN A 62 -0.78 2.08 22.53
CA GLN A 62 -0.91 1.43 21.23
C GLN A 62 0.21 0.45 20.96
N GLY A 63 -0.15 -0.59 20.21
CA GLY A 63 0.79 -1.53 19.63
C GLY A 63 0.45 -1.78 18.18
N MET A 64 1.43 -2.13 17.40
CA MET A 64 1.31 -2.43 15.97
C MET A 64 2.03 -3.73 15.67
N ALA A 65 1.45 -4.49 14.74
CA ALA A 65 2.10 -5.62 14.09
C ALA A 65 1.65 -5.70 12.64
N TYR A 66 2.40 -6.42 11.81
CA TYR A 66 2.06 -6.60 10.40
C TYR A 66 2.51 -7.94 9.87
N ALA A 67 1.75 -8.45 8.91
CA ALA A 67 2.03 -9.71 8.22
C ALA A 67 2.03 -9.50 6.71
N GLY A 68 2.93 -10.20 6.01
CA GLY A 68 2.94 -10.29 4.54
C GLY A 68 1.95 -11.32 3.99
N SER A 69 0.87 -11.60 4.72
CA SER A 69 -0.11 -12.63 4.39
C SER A 69 -1.53 -12.12 4.61
N LEU A 70 -2.46 -12.65 3.83
CA LEU A 70 -3.91 -12.45 3.99
C LEU A 70 -4.61 -13.66 4.64
N ASP A 71 -3.85 -14.62 5.16
CA ASP A 71 -4.36 -15.79 5.86
C ASP A 71 -4.85 -15.42 7.26
N MET A 72 -6.10 -15.78 7.59
CA MET A 72 -6.73 -15.40 8.86
C MET A 72 -6.07 -16.01 10.10
N GLU A 73 -5.44 -17.17 9.99
CA GLU A 73 -4.72 -17.74 11.15
C GLU A 73 -3.47 -16.89 11.44
N ILE A 74 -2.74 -16.47 10.42
CA ILE A 74 -1.60 -15.56 10.55
C ILE A 74 -2.07 -14.20 11.08
N LEU A 75 -3.20 -13.69 10.61
CA LEU A 75 -3.73 -12.39 11.07
C LEU A 75 -4.21 -12.41 12.51
N LYS A 76 -4.71 -13.54 13.00
CA LYS A 76 -5.01 -13.71 14.44
C LYS A 76 -3.74 -13.67 15.30
N GLU A 77 -2.66 -14.31 14.85
CA GLU A 77 -1.36 -14.23 15.51
C GLU A 77 -0.82 -12.80 15.49
N THR A 78 -0.91 -12.12 14.34
CA THR A 78 -0.52 -10.71 14.18
C THR A 78 -1.32 -9.78 15.08
N LEU A 79 -2.63 -10.01 15.23
CA LEU A 79 -3.46 -9.25 16.18
C LEU A 79 -3.02 -9.48 17.64
N SER A 80 -2.68 -10.73 17.99
CA SER A 80 -2.15 -11.04 19.32
C SER A 80 -0.83 -10.31 19.58
N GLU A 81 0.05 -10.29 18.59
CA GLU A 81 1.33 -9.55 18.67
C GLU A 81 1.10 -8.03 18.82
N ALA A 82 0.15 -7.46 18.08
CA ALA A 82 -0.20 -6.05 18.22
C ALA A 82 -0.71 -5.71 19.63
N ARG A 83 -1.52 -6.60 20.24
CA ARG A 83 -1.99 -6.48 21.64
C ARG A 83 -0.83 -6.54 22.62
N ASP A 84 0.06 -7.50 22.45
CA ASP A 84 1.25 -7.63 23.30
C ASP A 84 2.13 -6.39 23.22
N ASN A 85 2.36 -5.86 22.01
CA ASN A 85 3.11 -4.64 21.78
C ASN A 85 2.45 -3.42 22.44
N ALA A 86 1.11 -3.35 22.48
CA ALA A 86 0.38 -2.28 23.15
C ALA A 86 0.69 -2.23 24.66
N THR A 87 0.94 -3.38 25.31
CA THR A 87 1.26 -3.41 26.75
C THR A 87 2.55 -2.66 27.08
N PHE A 88 3.48 -2.57 26.12
CA PHE A 88 4.76 -1.87 26.25
C PHE A 88 4.72 -0.46 25.66
N GLY A 89 3.61 -0.06 25.03
CA GLY A 89 3.44 1.26 24.44
C GLY A 89 3.53 2.40 25.45
N THR A 90 3.91 3.57 25.01
CA THR A 90 3.87 4.78 25.86
C THR A 90 2.42 5.17 26.11
N PHE A 91 2.09 5.49 27.37
CA PHE A 91 0.76 5.98 27.72
C PHE A 91 0.52 7.39 27.22
N ASP A 92 -0.62 7.59 26.56
CA ASP A 92 -1.14 8.89 26.14
C ASP A 92 -2.66 8.90 26.31
N GLU A 93 -3.15 9.80 27.17
CA GLU A 93 -4.59 9.91 27.47
C GLU A 93 -5.44 10.37 26.28
N MET A 94 -4.83 10.97 25.26
CA MET A 94 -5.51 11.44 24.05
C MET A 94 -5.51 10.41 22.93
N LEU A 95 -4.87 9.26 23.15
CA LEU A 95 -4.71 8.23 22.13
C LEU A 95 -6.02 7.50 21.88
N GLN A 96 -6.52 7.64 20.66
CA GLN A 96 -7.71 6.94 20.18
C GLN A 96 -7.68 6.79 18.65
N ILE A 97 -8.51 5.88 18.14
CA ILE A 97 -8.77 5.78 16.70
C ILE A 97 -9.92 6.74 16.36
N ALA A 98 -9.78 7.45 15.24
CA ALA A 98 -10.80 8.41 14.81
C ALA A 98 -12.15 7.70 14.58
N GLU A 99 -13.21 8.31 15.07
CA GLU A 99 -14.56 7.85 14.80
C GLU A 99 -15.05 8.37 13.43
N PRO A 100 -15.97 7.67 12.77
CA PRO A 100 -16.59 8.15 11.54
C PRO A 100 -17.25 9.52 11.74
N ASP A 101 -16.90 10.49 10.92
CA ASP A 101 -17.49 11.84 10.94
C ASP A 101 -18.81 11.95 10.19
N ASN A 102 -19.28 10.85 9.60
CA ASN A 102 -20.49 10.75 8.76
C ASN A 102 -20.46 11.67 7.52
N VAL A 103 -19.29 12.13 7.11
CA VAL A 103 -19.09 12.83 5.84
C VAL A 103 -18.96 11.80 4.73
N GLU A 104 -19.78 11.92 3.69
CA GLU A 104 -19.71 11.04 2.54
C GLU A 104 -18.38 11.28 1.79
N PRO A 105 -17.54 10.24 1.56
CA PRO A 105 -16.29 10.42 0.85
C PRO A 105 -16.52 10.93 -0.57
N ILE A 106 -15.73 11.88 -1.00
CA ILE A 106 -15.75 12.33 -2.39
C ILE A 106 -15.24 11.18 -3.26
N SER A 107 -16.08 10.74 -4.20
CA SER A 107 -15.67 9.75 -5.19
C SER A 107 -14.65 10.38 -6.13
N LEU A 108 -13.42 9.87 -6.10
CA LEU A 108 -12.35 10.25 -7.02
C LEU A 108 -12.09 9.09 -7.97
N ASP A 109 -12.03 9.37 -9.27
CA ASP A 109 -11.65 8.38 -10.28
C ASP A 109 -10.10 8.27 -10.32
N LEU A 110 -9.54 7.59 -9.31
CA LEU A 110 -8.09 7.43 -9.13
C LEU A 110 -7.55 6.13 -9.75
N TYR A 111 -8.43 5.25 -10.19
CA TYR A 111 -8.06 3.94 -10.70
C TYR A 111 -8.55 3.74 -12.13
N ASN A 112 -7.61 3.53 -13.05
CA ASN A 112 -7.93 3.14 -14.43
C ASN A 112 -7.64 1.64 -14.64
N PRO A 113 -8.69 0.79 -14.80
CA PRO A 113 -8.50 -0.65 -14.99
C PRO A 113 -7.69 -0.99 -16.25
N ALA A 114 -7.66 -0.14 -17.26
CA ALA A 114 -6.86 -0.34 -18.47
C ALA A 114 -5.34 -0.40 -18.20
N LEU A 115 -4.87 0.15 -17.08
CA LEU A 115 -3.46 0.06 -16.70
C LEU A 115 -3.01 -1.39 -16.45
N LYS A 116 -3.91 -2.27 -16.00
CA LYS A 116 -3.59 -3.70 -15.81
C LYS A 116 -3.38 -4.44 -17.12
N GLU A 117 -4.06 -3.99 -18.17
CA GLU A 117 -4.01 -4.61 -19.51
C GLU A 117 -2.92 -3.99 -20.39
N PHE A 118 -2.29 -2.90 -19.92
CA PHE A 118 -1.24 -2.23 -20.66
C PHE A 118 0.01 -3.13 -20.77
N ALA A 119 0.31 -3.56 -22.00
CA ALA A 119 1.35 -4.55 -22.24
C ALA A 119 2.73 -4.06 -21.83
N THR A 120 3.58 -4.97 -21.36
CA THR A 120 4.96 -4.64 -20.94
C THR A 120 5.76 -4.02 -22.07
N GLU A 121 5.59 -4.49 -23.30
CA GLU A 121 6.24 -3.98 -24.48
C GLU A 121 5.87 -2.53 -24.75
N ASP A 122 4.60 -2.17 -24.55
CA ASP A 122 4.10 -0.81 -24.73
C ASP A 122 4.62 0.12 -23.62
N LYS A 123 4.75 -0.36 -22.38
CA LYS A 123 5.39 0.39 -21.28
C LYS A 123 6.86 0.69 -21.59
N ILE A 124 7.60 -0.30 -22.13
CA ILE A 124 8.99 -0.12 -22.53
C ILE A 124 9.09 0.86 -23.72
N ALA A 125 8.20 0.74 -24.69
CA ALA A 125 8.16 1.66 -25.83
C ALA A 125 7.90 3.09 -25.38
N LEU A 126 6.93 3.31 -24.48
CA LEU A 126 6.64 4.62 -23.89
C LEU A 126 7.85 5.22 -23.17
N ALA A 127 8.56 4.43 -22.38
CA ALA A 127 9.76 4.89 -21.68
C ALA A 127 10.88 5.30 -22.66
N LYS A 128 11.07 4.56 -23.75
CA LYS A 128 12.02 4.90 -24.81
C LYS A 128 11.63 6.16 -25.56
N GLU A 129 10.35 6.31 -25.89
CA GLU A 129 9.82 7.50 -26.55
C GLU A 129 9.99 8.75 -25.69
N LEU A 130 9.74 8.62 -24.38
CA LEU A 130 9.94 9.69 -23.42
C LEU A 130 11.42 10.13 -23.36
N GLU A 131 12.36 9.18 -23.29
CA GLU A 131 13.80 9.49 -23.31
C GLU A 131 14.17 10.19 -24.63
N GLU A 132 13.72 9.66 -25.77
CA GLU A 132 13.99 10.26 -27.08
C GLU A 132 13.46 11.69 -27.19
N TYR A 133 12.25 11.95 -26.67
CA TYR A 133 11.66 13.28 -26.64
C TYR A 133 12.50 14.26 -25.80
N ILE A 134 12.92 13.82 -24.60
CA ILE A 134 13.77 14.65 -23.72
C ILE A 134 15.13 14.91 -24.36
N MET A 135 15.73 13.91 -24.99
CA MET A 135 17.06 14.04 -25.62
C MET A 135 17.05 14.94 -26.87
N LYS A 136 15.91 15.13 -27.51
CA LYS A 136 15.71 16.09 -28.61
C LYS A 136 15.59 17.54 -28.12
N SER A 137 15.37 17.78 -26.85
CA SER A 137 15.31 19.10 -26.24
C SER A 137 16.74 19.58 -25.97
N ASP A 138 17.16 20.67 -26.61
CA ASP A 138 18.54 21.22 -26.51
C ASP A 138 18.89 21.78 -25.12
N GLU A 139 17.91 21.88 -24.21
CA GLU A 139 18.09 22.56 -22.92
C GLU A 139 18.32 21.60 -21.74
N ILE A 140 18.17 20.27 -21.92
CA ILE A 140 18.25 19.32 -20.82
C ILE A 140 19.37 18.33 -21.05
N GLY A 141 20.38 18.35 -20.18
CA GLY A 141 21.42 17.34 -20.12
C GLY A 141 20.81 15.97 -19.75
N ARG A 142 21.58 14.89 -19.92
CA ARG A 142 21.18 13.50 -19.74
C ARG A 142 20.36 13.28 -18.46
N ALA A 143 19.04 13.07 -18.63
CA ALA A 143 18.16 12.63 -17.56
C ALA A 143 18.00 11.11 -17.64
N SER A 144 17.97 10.42 -16.51
CA SER A 144 17.49 9.04 -16.46
C SER A 144 15.98 9.11 -16.31
N CYS A 145 15.22 8.55 -17.24
CA CYS A 145 13.78 8.43 -17.13
C CYS A 145 13.47 7.17 -16.31
N ARG A 146 12.81 7.38 -15.17
CA ARG A 146 12.27 6.32 -14.32
C ARG A 146 10.77 6.50 -14.29
N GLU A 147 10.03 5.53 -14.79
CA GLU A 147 8.58 5.48 -14.70
C GLU A 147 8.14 4.43 -13.69
N ARG A 148 7.27 4.85 -12.75
CA ARG A 148 6.52 3.97 -11.87
C ARG A 148 5.07 3.99 -12.29
N VAL A 149 4.52 2.84 -12.63
CA VAL A 149 3.12 2.66 -13.01
C VAL A 149 2.48 1.64 -12.08
#